data_142af7ecf4cef912d36820e48241651c
#
_entry.id   142af7ecf4cef912d36820e48241651c
#
_cell.length_a   1.000
_cell.length_b   1.000
_cell.length_c   1.000
_cell.angle_alpha   90.00
_cell.angle_beta   90.00
_cell.angle_gamma   90.00
#
_symmetry.space_group_name_H-M   'P 1'
#
loop_
_entity.id
_entity.type
_entity.pdbx_description
1 polymer ?
#
loop_
_entity_poly.entity_id
_entity_poly.type
_entity_poly.pdbx_seq_one_letter_code
_entity_poly.pdbx_strand_id
1 'polypeptide(L)'
;MDDALLETKLIQYPENVGVYETFIRDNWLGGRTADCIGLIKGYCWYNPSTGNVDYATNGMPDINADYLYNSVAPKGTIDTIPEIPGLAVWFPGHIGIYIGGGKVVEAKGTKIGVVETNLSAGAWTHWIEIPYIQYIEETPEPEEPEPMDSLEPEEPAPPDPVEP
;
A
#
# COMPACT_ATOMS: atom_id res chain seq x y z
N MET A 1 -7.56 7.45 18.58
CA MET A 1 -8.96 7.47 19.09
C MET A 1 -8.93 7.94 20.52
N ASP A 2 -9.68 8.96 20.88
CA ASP A 2 -9.92 9.38 22.26
C ASP A 2 -11.31 8.92 22.75
N ASP A 3 -11.61 9.13 24.03
CA ASP A 3 -12.90 8.74 24.60
C ASP A 3 -14.08 9.43 23.92
N ALA A 4 -13.97 10.71 23.58
CA ALA A 4 -15.07 11.45 22.95
C ALA A 4 -15.41 10.91 21.55
N LEU A 5 -14.39 10.56 20.77
CA LEU A 5 -14.57 9.91 19.46
C LEU A 5 -15.17 8.51 19.63
N LEU A 6 -14.70 7.73 20.61
CA LEU A 6 -15.25 6.41 20.88
C LEU A 6 -16.73 6.47 21.24
N GLU A 7 -17.12 7.36 22.17
CA GLU A 7 -18.53 7.57 22.54
C GLU A 7 -19.40 7.93 21.32
N THR A 8 -18.88 8.85 20.47
CA THR A 8 -19.56 9.22 19.22
C THR A 8 -19.76 8.01 18.30
N LYS A 9 -18.74 7.14 18.20
CA LYS A 9 -18.81 5.94 17.37
C LYS A 9 -19.74 4.86 17.95
N LEU A 10 -19.80 4.73 19.25
CA LEU A 10 -20.74 3.81 19.91
C LEU A 10 -22.22 4.26 19.74
N ILE A 11 -22.46 5.59 19.71
CA ILE A 11 -23.78 6.12 19.37
C ILE A 11 -24.12 5.86 17.90
N GLN A 12 -23.14 6.06 16.99
CA GLN A 12 -23.32 5.85 15.55
C GLN A 12 -23.51 4.38 15.17
N TYR A 13 -22.89 3.46 15.92
CA TYR A 13 -22.87 2.02 15.70
C TYR A 13 -23.22 1.27 17.01
N PRO A 14 -24.49 1.33 17.45
CA PRO A 14 -24.90 0.77 18.75
C PRO A 14 -24.70 -0.73 18.87
N GLU A 15 -24.63 -1.46 17.76
CA GLU A 15 -24.32 -2.88 17.71
C GLU A 15 -22.92 -3.21 18.26
N ASN A 16 -22.03 -2.24 18.34
CA ASN A 16 -20.68 -2.41 18.90
C ASN A 16 -20.66 -2.32 20.43
N VAL A 17 -21.70 -1.75 21.05
CA VAL A 17 -21.81 -1.64 22.50
C VAL A 17 -21.85 -3.05 23.10
N GLY A 18 -21.01 -3.33 24.10
CA GLY A 18 -20.89 -4.64 24.72
C GLY A 18 -20.21 -5.73 23.88
N VAL A 19 -20.02 -5.52 22.56
CA VAL A 19 -19.32 -6.46 21.68
C VAL A 19 -17.86 -6.08 21.50
N TYR A 20 -17.60 -4.83 21.14
CA TYR A 20 -16.26 -4.33 20.84
C TYR A 20 -15.80 -3.22 21.80
N GLU A 21 -16.68 -2.58 22.54
CA GLU A 21 -16.35 -1.41 23.35
C GLU A 21 -15.17 -1.68 24.30
N THR A 22 -15.25 -2.74 25.11
CA THR A 22 -14.17 -3.08 26.05
C THR A 22 -12.87 -3.34 25.31
N PHE A 23 -12.92 -4.09 24.21
CA PHE A 23 -11.72 -4.37 23.40
C PHE A 23 -11.11 -3.09 22.84
N ILE A 24 -11.92 -2.15 22.34
CA ILE A 24 -11.45 -0.86 21.79
C ILE A 24 -10.81 -0.02 22.89
N ARG A 25 -11.44 0.04 24.09
CA ARG A 25 -10.89 0.77 25.23
C ARG A 25 -9.53 0.23 25.65
N ASP A 26 -9.39 -1.08 25.67
CA ASP A 26 -8.17 -1.75 26.13
C ASP A 26 -7.03 -1.70 25.11
N ASN A 27 -7.32 -1.64 23.79
CA ASN A 27 -6.31 -1.83 22.75
C ASN A 27 -6.12 -0.62 21.82
N TRP A 28 -7.16 0.20 21.59
CA TRP A 28 -7.10 1.24 20.56
C TRP A 28 -7.21 2.65 21.12
N LEU A 29 -7.61 2.83 22.37
CA LEU A 29 -7.73 4.14 22.99
C LEU A 29 -6.34 4.77 23.12
N GLY A 30 -6.22 6.08 22.81
CA GLY A 30 -4.94 6.80 22.78
C GLY A 30 -4.14 6.59 21.50
N GLY A 31 -4.48 5.58 20.68
CA GLY A 31 -3.81 5.28 19.41
C GLY A 31 -4.44 5.96 18.18
N ARG A 32 -3.73 5.90 17.06
CA ARG A 32 -4.29 6.23 15.75
C ARG A 32 -5.10 5.03 15.25
N THR A 33 -6.32 5.29 14.80
CA THR A 33 -7.22 4.26 14.28
C THR A 33 -7.74 4.67 12.91
N ALA A 34 -7.95 3.70 12.04
CA ALA A 34 -8.53 3.89 10.72
C ALA A 34 -9.44 2.73 10.37
N ASP A 35 -10.47 2.97 9.60
CA ASP A 35 -11.16 1.96 8.83
C ASP A 35 -10.42 1.69 7.50
N CYS A 36 -10.96 0.83 6.65
CA CYS A 36 -10.31 0.42 5.42
C CYS A 36 -9.95 1.60 4.50
N ILE A 37 -10.89 2.52 4.26
CA ILE A 37 -10.64 3.73 3.45
C ILE A 37 -9.87 4.79 4.25
N GLY A 38 -9.95 4.76 5.56
CA GLY A 38 -9.22 5.65 6.47
C GLY A 38 -7.71 5.50 6.37
N LEU A 39 -7.19 4.34 5.97
CA LEU A 39 -5.76 4.16 5.66
C LEU A 39 -5.34 5.06 4.50
N ILE A 40 -6.09 5.05 3.40
CA ILE A 40 -5.82 5.87 2.21
C ILE A 40 -6.00 7.35 2.54
N LYS A 41 -7.11 7.71 3.18
CA LYS A 41 -7.37 9.10 3.62
C LYS A 41 -6.29 9.60 4.57
N GLY A 42 -5.88 8.77 5.53
CA GLY A 42 -4.84 9.11 6.49
C GLY A 42 -3.50 9.43 5.84
N TYR A 43 -3.14 8.72 4.78
CA TYR A 43 -1.96 9.02 3.97
C TYR A 43 -2.12 10.32 3.18
N CYS A 44 -3.23 10.47 2.44
CA CYS A 44 -3.49 11.66 1.62
C CYS A 44 -3.61 12.94 2.45
N TRP A 45 -4.18 12.85 3.66
CA TRP A 45 -4.37 14.00 4.57
C TRP A 45 -3.18 14.23 5.50
N TYR A 46 -2.13 13.41 5.41
CA TYR A 46 -0.96 13.55 6.26
C TYR A 46 -0.17 14.82 5.91
N ASN A 47 0.12 15.62 6.94
CA ASN A 47 0.95 16.79 6.84
C ASN A 47 2.34 16.50 7.44
N PRO A 48 3.37 16.34 6.60
CA PRO A 48 4.71 15.98 7.09
C PRO A 48 5.36 17.08 7.94
N SER A 49 4.93 18.35 7.79
CA SER A 49 5.48 19.46 8.55
C SER A 49 5.00 19.48 9.99
N THR A 50 3.79 18.99 10.26
CA THR A 50 3.17 18.99 11.60
C THR A 50 3.08 17.59 12.19
N GLY A 51 3.18 16.54 11.39
CA GLY A 51 2.93 15.16 11.78
C GLY A 51 1.44 14.83 11.99
N ASN A 52 0.54 15.74 11.63
CA ASN A 52 -0.90 15.57 11.79
C ASN A 52 -1.56 15.01 10.52
N VAL A 53 -2.78 14.52 10.71
CA VAL A 53 -3.70 14.21 9.62
C VAL A 53 -4.71 15.34 9.56
N ASP A 54 -4.59 16.18 8.52
CA ASP A 54 -5.42 17.36 8.32
C ASP A 54 -6.62 16.99 7.45
N TYR A 55 -7.83 16.98 8.03
CA TYR A 55 -9.06 16.51 7.40
C TYR A 55 -9.33 17.19 6.06
N ALA A 56 -9.67 16.35 5.04
CA ALA A 56 -10.08 16.75 3.69
C ALA A 56 -9.08 17.64 2.93
N THR A 57 -7.77 17.48 3.20
CA THR A 57 -6.69 18.18 2.49
C THR A 57 -6.20 17.41 1.26
N ASN A 58 -5.28 18.02 0.49
CA ASN A 58 -4.60 17.45 -0.66
C ASN A 58 -5.54 16.86 -1.74
N GLY A 59 -6.75 17.43 -1.86
CA GLY A 59 -7.73 17.04 -2.87
C GLY A 59 -8.49 15.75 -2.57
N MET A 60 -8.09 14.96 -1.55
CA MET A 60 -8.78 13.73 -1.18
C MET A 60 -10.06 14.04 -0.38
N PRO A 61 -11.26 13.78 -0.93
CA PRO A 61 -12.52 14.02 -0.22
C PRO A 61 -12.77 12.94 0.85
N ASP A 62 -13.68 13.25 1.78
CA ASP A 62 -14.15 12.26 2.75
C ASP A 62 -15.24 11.38 2.15
N ILE A 63 -14.83 10.27 1.56
CA ILE A 63 -15.66 9.31 0.84
C ILE A 63 -15.44 7.90 1.37
N ASN A 64 -16.38 6.99 1.09
CA ASN A 64 -16.22 5.57 1.41
C ASN A 64 -15.51 4.78 0.28
N ALA A 65 -15.18 3.52 0.56
CA ALA A 65 -14.45 2.64 -0.36
C ALA A 65 -15.18 2.44 -1.70
N ASP A 66 -16.49 2.21 -1.65
CA ASP A 66 -17.29 1.98 -2.85
C ASP A 66 -17.43 3.23 -3.71
N TYR A 67 -17.55 4.40 -3.07
CA TYR A 67 -17.58 5.66 -3.80
C TYR A 67 -16.24 5.91 -4.50
N LEU A 68 -15.11 5.70 -3.82
CA LEU A 68 -13.79 5.83 -4.44
C LEU A 68 -13.69 4.91 -5.66
N TYR A 69 -13.98 3.62 -5.51
CA TYR A 69 -13.96 2.66 -6.61
C TYR A 69 -14.82 3.09 -7.80
N ASN A 70 -16.04 3.60 -7.55
CA ASN A 70 -16.97 3.99 -8.62
C ASN A 70 -16.59 5.31 -9.30
N SER A 71 -15.84 6.19 -8.63
CA SER A 71 -15.55 7.54 -9.10
C SER A 71 -14.20 7.68 -9.83
N VAL A 72 -13.35 6.64 -9.83
CA VAL A 72 -11.98 6.74 -10.36
C VAL A 72 -11.73 5.82 -11.55
N ALA A 73 -10.73 6.22 -12.34
CA ALA A 73 -10.08 5.45 -13.41
C ALA A 73 -8.60 5.90 -13.45
N PRO A 74 -7.65 5.02 -13.86
CA PRO A 74 -7.86 3.66 -14.35
C PRO A 74 -8.18 2.65 -13.26
N LYS A 75 -8.76 1.52 -13.66
CA LYS A 75 -9.05 0.35 -12.84
C LYS A 75 -9.17 -0.91 -13.71
N GLY A 76 -8.98 -2.07 -13.07
CA GLY A 76 -9.12 -3.36 -13.75
C GLY A 76 -9.52 -4.47 -12.79
N THR A 77 -9.74 -5.65 -13.33
CA THR A 77 -9.98 -6.86 -12.53
C THR A 77 -8.70 -7.27 -11.81
N ILE A 78 -8.82 -7.95 -10.67
CA ILE A 78 -7.68 -8.23 -9.79
C ILE A 78 -6.59 -9.09 -10.45
N ASP A 79 -6.95 -9.95 -11.37
CA ASP A 79 -6.04 -10.78 -12.16
C ASP A 79 -5.16 -9.96 -13.12
N THR A 80 -5.50 -8.70 -13.37
CA THR A 80 -4.75 -7.78 -14.24
C THR A 80 -3.97 -6.72 -13.45
N ILE A 81 -3.85 -6.87 -12.13
CA ILE A 81 -3.17 -5.87 -11.31
C ILE A 81 -1.71 -5.71 -11.74
N PRO A 82 -1.26 -4.50 -12.09
CA PRO A 82 0.15 -4.27 -12.38
C PRO A 82 0.99 -4.30 -11.08
N GLU A 83 2.27 -4.59 -11.21
CA GLU A 83 3.21 -4.61 -10.08
C GLU A 83 3.62 -3.18 -9.68
N ILE A 84 2.63 -2.40 -9.24
CA ILE A 84 2.81 -0.99 -8.85
C ILE A 84 2.34 -0.82 -7.40
N PRO A 85 3.27 -0.64 -6.44
CA PRO A 85 2.92 -0.33 -5.06
C PRO A 85 2.11 0.97 -4.95
N GLY A 86 1.13 0.99 -4.05
CA GLY A 86 0.24 2.14 -3.86
C GLY A 86 -1.11 2.03 -4.58
N LEU A 87 -1.29 1.07 -5.48
CA LEU A 87 -2.61 0.77 -6.01
C LEU A 87 -3.55 0.32 -4.90
N ALA A 88 -4.82 0.69 -4.98
CA ALA A 88 -5.80 0.10 -4.10
C ALA A 88 -6.39 -1.18 -4.69
N VAL A 89 -6.67 -2.15 -3.82
CA VAL A 89 -7.43 -3.35 -4.15
C VAL A 89 -8.79 -3.30 -3.46
N TRP A 90 -9.83 -3.71 -4.15
CA TRP A 90 -11.20 -3.46 -3.73
C TRP A 90 -12.11 -4.68 -3.96
N PHE A 91 -13.07 -4.85 -3.08
CA PHE A 91 -14.32 -5.57 -3.28
C PHE A 91 -15.46 -4.81 -2.59
N PRO A 92 -16.76 -5.06 -2.91
CA PRO A 92 -17.87 -4.29 -2.35
C PRO A 92 -17.80 -4.16 -0.82
N GLY A 93 -17.71 -2.92 -0.35
CA GLY A 93 -17.63 -2.58 1.07
C GLY A 93 -16.24 -2.58 1.69
N HIS A 94 -15.17 -2.95 0.96
CA HIS A 94 -13.81 -3.00 1.52
C HIS A 94 -12.73 -2.58 0.52
N ILE A 95 -11.62 -2.05 1.05
CA ILE A 95 -10.48 -1.60 0.27
C ILE A 95 -9.18 -1.82 1.05
N GLY A 96 -8.12 -2.18 0.35
CA GLY A 96 -6.76 -2.28 0.86
C GLY A 96 -5.76 -1.58 -0.05
N ILE A 97 -4.50 -1.55 0.34
CA ILE A 97 -3.40 -0.95 -0.42
C ILE A 97 -2.46 -2.07 -0.85
N TYR A 98 -2.28 -2.24 -2.15
CA TYR A 98 -1.26 -3.12 -2.70
C TYR A 98 0.13 -2.52 -2.48
N ILE A 99 1.04 -3.30 -1.92
CA ILE A 99 2.39 -2.84 -1.59
C ILE A 99 3.48 -3.53 -2.42
N GLY A 100 3.07 -4.23 -3.50
CA GLY A 100 3.97 -5.01 -4.32
C GLY A 100 4.17 -6.44 -3.83
N GLY A 101 4.78 -7.29 -4.64
CA GLY A 101 5.14 -8.67 -4.27
C GLY A 101 3.95 -9.54 -3.85
N GLY A 102 2.76 -9.27 -4.37
CA GLY A 102 1.54 -9.98 -3.99
C GLY A 102 1.07 -9.73 -2.57
N LYS A 103 1.39 -8.54 -1.98
CA LYS A 103 1.05 -8.16 -0.62
C LYS A 103 0.09 -6.97 -0.56
N VAL A 104 -0.75 -6.97 0.46
CA VAL A 104 -1.76 -5.93 0.70
C VAL A 104 -1.71 -5.51 2.16
N VAL A 105 -1.79 -4.21 2.42
CA VAL A 105 -2.05 -3.65 3.75
C VAL A 105 -3.53 -3.27 3.83
N GLU A 106 -4.22 -3.76 4.84
CA GLU A 106 -5.66 -3.55 5.03
C GLU A 106 -6.04 -3.36 6.50
N ALA A 107 -7.07 -2.56 6.78
CA ALA A 107 -7.71 -2.51 8.08
C ALA A 107 -8.78 -3.60 8.13
N LYS A 108 -8.43 -4.78 8.66
CA LYS A 108 -9.18 -6.04 8.50
C LYS A 108 -10.33 -6.22 9.50
N GLY A 109 -10.43 -5.34 10.48
CA GLY A 109 -11.52 -5.36 11.46
C GLY A 109 -11.07 -5.00 12.86
N THR A 110 -12.02 -4.70 13.75
CA THR A 110 -11.78 -4.13 15.08
C THR A 110 -10.82 -4.96 15.94
N LYS A 111 -10.91 -6.29 15.89
CA LYS A 111 -10.06 -7.18 16.69
C LYS A 111 -8.73 -7.53 16.03
N ILE A 112 -8.58 -7.22 14.75
CA ILE A 112 -7.39 -7.59 13.97
C ILE A 112 -6.50 -6.35 13.77
N GLY A 113 -7.12 -5.20 13.49
CA GLY A 113 -6.41 -3.96 13.20
C GLY A 113 -5.91 -3.87 11.76
N VAL A 114 -4.83 -3.11 11.58
CA VAL A 114 -4.15 -2.97 10.31
C VAL A 114 -3.11 -4.07 10.18
N VAL A 115 -3.19 -4.83 9.11
CA VAL A 115 -2.33 -6.00 8.87
C VAL A 115 -1.85 -6.06 7.42
N GLU A 116 -0.71 -6.73 7.22
CA GLU A 116 -0.27 -7.19 5.91
C GLU A 116 -0.88 -8.57 5.64
N THR A 117 -1.43 -8.74 4.46
CA THR A 117 -2.00 -9.99 3.98
C THR A 117 -1.49 -10.33 2.58
N ASN A 118 -1.62 -11.59 2.16
CA ASN A 118 -1.35 -11.95 0.78
C ASN A 118 -2.54 -11.51 -0.11
N LEU A 119 -2.26 -10.96 -1.27
CA LEU A 119 -3.27 -10.59 -2.26
C LEU A 119 -4.21 -11.76 -2.57
N SER A 120 -3.64 -12.97 -2.73
CA SER A 120 -4.38 -14.18 -3.02
C SER A 120 -5.25 -14.71 -1.88
N ALA A 121 -5.06 -14.22 -0.65
CA ALA A 121 -5.85 -14.60 0.51
C ALA A 121 -7.08 -13.71 0.74
N GLY A 122 -7.19 -12.59 0.03
CA GLY A 122 -8.32 -11.66 0.08
C GLY A 122 -9.39 -11.99 -0.96
N ALA A 123 -10.60 -11.47 -0.75
CA ALA A 123 -11.70 -11.57 -1.71
C ALA A 123 -11.67 -10.44 -2.75
N TRP A 124 -10.50 -9.93 -3.07
CA TRP A 124 -10.31 -8.80 -3.97
C TRP A 124 -10.84 -9.11 -5.36
N THR A 125 -11.60 -8.18 -5.93
CA THR A 125 -12.21 -8.33 -7.26
C THR A 125 -11.60 -7.40 -8.29
N HIS A 126 -11.17 -6.22 -7.85
CA HIS A 126 -10.62 -5.17 -8.72
C HIS A 126 -9.45 -4.47 -8.06
N TRP A 127 -8.65 -3.82 -8.90
CA TRP A 127 -7.68 -2.81 -8.49
C TRP A 127 -8.07 -1.44 -9.05
N ILE A 128 -7.62 -0.36 -8.39
CA ILE A 128 -7.80 1.02 -8.83
C ILE A 128 -6.53 1.82 -8.60
N GLU A 129 -6.27 2.77 -9.47
CA GLU A 129 -5.30 3.84 -9.25
C GLU A 129 -5.93 4.94 -8.39
N ILE A 130 -5.26 5.33 -7.31
CA ILE A 130 -5.76 6.36 -6.41
C ILE A 130 -5.33 7.72 -6.96
N PRO A 131 -6.24 8.61 -7.40
CA PRO A 131 -5.88 9.83 -8.12
C PRO A 131 -5.23 10.91 -7.23
N TYR A 132 -5.19 10.67 -5.92
CA TYR A 132 -4.67 11.63 -4.92
C TYR A 132 -3.25 11.31 -4.46
N ILE A 133 -2.61 10.31 -5.04
CA ILE A 133 -1.22 9.96 -4.78
C ILE A 133 -0.43 10.02 -6.09
N GLN A 134 0.86 10.28 -5.97
CA GLN A 134 1.77 10.26 -7.12
C GLN A 134 2.48 8.92 -7.16
N TYR A 135 2.29 8.19 -8.24
CA TYR A 135 3.05 6.96 -8.52
C TYR A 135 4.42 7.35 -9.07
N ILE A 136 5.46 6.71 -8.57
CA ILE A 136 6.80 6.84 -9.10
C ILE A 136 6.91 5.83 -10.24
N GLU A 137 7.10 6.30 -11.47
CA GLU A 137 7.55 5.42 -12.55
C GLU A 137 8.98 5.00 -12.19
N GLU A 138 9.20 3.72 -11.92
CA GLU A 138 10.56 3.20 -11.82
C GLU A 138 11.23 3.43 -13.17
N THR A 139 12.09 4.45 -13.25
CA THR A 139 13.06 4.54 -14.34
C THR A 139 13.92 3.30 -14.20
N PRO A 140 14.00 2.40 -15.22
CA PRO A 140 14.88 1.25 -15.11
C PRO A 140 16.27 1.73 -14.70
N GLU A 141 16.76 1.17 -13.60
CA GLU A 141 18.13 1.42 -13.14
C GLU A 141 19.07 1.20 -14.34
N PRO A 142 19.98 2.13 -14.68
CA PRO A 142 20.90 1.91 -15.78
C PRO A 142 21.58 0.58 -15.53
N GLU A 143 21.45 -0.37 -16.47
CA GLU A 143 22.18 -1.64 -16.40
C GLU A 143 23.63 -1.31 -16.09
N GLU A 144 24.15 -1.79 -14.95
CA GLU A 144 25.58 -1.72 -14.66
C GLU A 144 26.30 -2.29 -15.89
N PRO A 145 27.27 -1.56 -16.48
CA PRO A 145 28.00 -2.08 -17.62
C PRO A 145 28.62 -3.42 -17.17
N GLU A 146 28.32 -4.48 -17.92
CA GLU A 146 28.90 -5.78 -17.69
C GLU A 146 30.43 -5.62 -17.52
N PRO A 147 31.06 -6.26 -16.51
CA PRO A 147 32.49 -6.15 -16.33
C PRO A 147 33.15 -6.56 -17.64
N MET A 148 33.89 -5.63 -18.25
CA MET A 148 34.70 -5.90 -19.44
C MET A 148 35.53 -7.13 -19.13
N ASP A 149 35.20 -8.21 -19.86
CA ASP A 149 35.92 -9.47 -19.83
C ASP A 149 37.43 -9.13 -19.90
N SER A 150 38.14 -9.48 -18.85
CA SER A 150 39.56 -9.26 -18.75
C SER A 150 40.20 -10.04 -19.89
N LEU A 151 40.70 -9.29 -20.88
CA LEU A 151 41.55 -9.83 -21.93
C LEU A 151 42.62 -10.68 -21.25
N GLU A 152 42.53 -12.00 -21.37
CA GLU A 152 43.65 -12.89 -21.02
C GLU A 152 44.90 -12.39 -21.73
N PRO A 153 46.06 -12.24 -21.05
CA PRO A 153 47.29 -11.87 -21.72
C PRO A 153 47.66 -12.97 -22.72
N GLU A 154 47.78 -12.62 -24.00
CA GLU A 154 48.29 -13.53 -25.02
C GLU A 154 49.63 -14.11 -24.57
N GLU A 155 49.71 -15.41 -24.51
CA GLU A 155 50.94 -16.15 -24.26
C GLU A 155 51.93 -15.84 -25.40
N PRO A 156 53.19 -15.45 -25.13
CA PRO A 156 54.16 -15.15 -26.17
C PRO A 156 54.49 -16.38 -27.01
N ALA A 157 54.43 -16.21 -28.32
CA ALA A 157 54.73 -17.28 -29.30
C ALA A 157 56.11 -17.92 -29.05
N PRO A 158 56.24 -19.26 -29.22
CA PRO A 158 57.50 -19.94 -29.03
C PRO A 158 58.54 -19.49 -30.08
N PRO A 159 59.84 -19.39 -29.73
CA PRO A 159 60.90 -18.98 -30.63
C PRO A 159 61.08 -19.99 -31.77
N ASP A 160 61.34 -19.46 -32.96
CA ASP A 160 61.61 -20.20 -34.15
C ASP A 160 62.77 -21.17 -33.97
N PRO A 161 62.72 -22.41 -34.56
CA PRO A 161 63.79 -23.37 -34.50
C PRO A 161 65.01 -22.87 -35.25
N VAL A 162 66.17 -22.85 -34.57
CA VAL A 162 67.49 -22.54 -35.18
C VAL A 162 67.87 -23.76 -36.04
N GLU A 163 67.92 -23.54 -37.35
CA GLU A 163 68.49 -24.55 -38.29
C GLU A 163 70.03 -24.67 -38.11
N PRO A 164 70.60 -25.86 -38.37
CA PRO A 164 72.01 -26.18 -38.17
C PRO A 164 72.96 -25.58 -39.18
#